data_fe2c216b8f2d06dd360b2457739833fa
#
_entry.id   fe2c216b8f2d06dd360b2457739833fa
#
_cell.length_a   1.000
_cell.length_b   1.000
_cell.length_c   1.000
_cell.angle_alpha   90.00
_cell.angle_beta   90.00
_cell.angle_gamma   90.00
#
_symmetry.space_group_name_H-M   'P 1'
#
loop_
_entity.id
_entity.type
_entity.pdbx_description
1 polymer ?
#
loop_
_entity_poly.entity_id
_entity_poly.type
_entity_poly.pdbx_seq_one_letter_code
_entity_poly.pdbx_strand_id
1 'polypeptide(L)'
;MRSILSYLRSRKILEDVSGGLEGVTGPVSVYMGFDPTADSLHIGHLAGILLLKHFIRFGHKVVVLVGGATGMIGDPSGKTEERQLLSENSVRNNAEAIGKRLKELLGNDIEIVNNYDWFREIFWIDFLRDIGKHFRLGTLLSKESVRARLESEEGISFTEFSYQLLQAYDFFYLSENRNVSLQLGGSDQWGNIVSGIEFVRRKQGKHVYGLTYPLLVNSDGKKLGKTESGAVWLNVDKTSPYDFYQYLCRLPDEGLSGVMRSLTFLKNEEIDELRKELAVDSERVRYLIVDSITKFVHGDRGLSSAKELTAKIAPGRIDEANEDVCRSLISAGSYRQVDLQEITTKKWIDVLVESGLCSSKSEARRLIDQKGIYVNGSALLTGDICVDISDFKEGKFIIVGCGKKKKLALCSEKACSKLVN
;
A
#
# COMPACT_ATOMS: atom_id res chain seq x y z
N MET A 1 18.42 -20.83 -7.00
CA MET A 1 17.27 -20.25 -7.72
C MET A 1 16.12 -21.22 -7.99
N ARG A 2 16.34 -22.45 -8.47
CA ARG A 2 15.23 -23.38 -8.83
C ARG A 2 14.19 -23.56 -7.73
N SER A 3 14.57 -23.70 -6.49
CA SER A 3 13.65 -23.92 -5.36
C SER A 3 12.69 -22.74 -5.14
N ILE A 4 13.21 -21.50 -5.16
CA ILE A 4 12.36 -20.32 -4.98
C ILE A 4 11.47 -20.09 -6.21
N LEU A 5 11.99 -20.26 -7.45
CA LEU A 5 11.16 -20.10 -8.66
C LEU A 5 10.04 -21.14 -8.70
N SER A 6 10.31 -22.41 -8.35
CA SER A 6 9.29 -23.44 -8.24
C SER A 6 8.24 -23.06 -7.19
N TYR A 7 8.66 -22.58 -6.04
CA TYR A 7 7.78 -22.10 -4.97
C TYR A 7 6.91 -20.91 -5.42
N LEU A 8 7.49 -19.90 -6.08
CA LEU A 8 6.73 -18.74 -6.56
C LEU A 8 5.73 -19.11 -7.67
N ARG A 9 6.10 -20.05 -8.56
CA ARG A 9 5.19 -20.59 -9.58
C ARG A 9 4.03 -21.35 -8.98
N SER A 10 4.26 -22.23 -8.01
CA SER A 10 3.20 -22.98 -7.34
C SER A 10 2.25 -22.04 -6.58
N ARG A 11 2.75 -20.93 -6.04
CA ARG A 11 1.92 -19.86 -5.46
C ARG A 11 1.17 -19.02 -6.49
N LYS A 12 1.54 -19.09 -7.78
CA LYS A 12 1.00 -18.22 -8.86
C LYS A 12 1.22 -16.72 -8.56
N ILE A 13 2.37 -16.37 -8.02
CA ILE A 13 2.81 -14.99 -7.76
C ILE A 13 4.01 -14.59 -8.61
N LEU A 14 4.20 -15.27 -9.72
CA LEU A 14 5.25 -15.01 -10.69
C LEU A 14 4.59 -14.70 -12.03
N GLU A 15 4.94 -13.56 -12.63
CA GLU A 15 4.42 -13.08 -13.92
C GLU A 15 5.48 -13.29 -14.99
N ASP A 16 6.45 -12.39 -15.09
CA ASP A 16 7.52 -12.49 -16.08
C ASP A 16 8.83 -12.94 -15.46
N VAL A 17 9.63 -13.68 -16.22
CA VAL A 17 10.96 -14.12 -15.83
C VAL A 17 11.89 -14.03 -17.03
N SER A 18 13.04 -13.37 -16.87
CA SER A 18 14.05 -13.32 -17.92
C SER A 18 14.69 -14.68 -18.15
N GLY A 19 15.03 -14.97 -19.41
CA GLY A 19 15.66 -16.25 -19.79
C GLY A 19 16.98 -16.50 -19.03
N GLY A 20 17.22 -17.78 -18.70
CA GLY A 20 18.44 -18.23 -18.04
C GLY A 20 18.43 -18.19 -16.51
N LEU A 21 17.47 -17.50 -15.86
CA LEU A 21 17.40 -17.41 -14.39
C LEU A 21 17.28 -18.80 -13.73
N GLU A 22 16.61 -19.75 -14.37
CA GLU A 22 16.47 -21.12 -13.85
C GLU A 22 17.79 -21.89 -13.75
N GLY A 23 18.76 -21.53 -14.60
CA GLY A 23 20.10 -22.12 -14.61
C GLY A 23 21.02 -21.61 -13.48
N VAL A 24 20.65 -20.52 -12.82
CA VAL A 24 21.47 -19.92 -11.77
C VAL A 24 21.48 -20.83 -10.53
N THR A 25 22.67 -21.17 -10.07
CA THR A 25 22.91 -22.00 -8.88
C THR A 25 23.31 -21.14 -7.69
N GLY A 26 22.94 -21.56 -6.47
CA GLY A 26 23.30 -20.87 -5.23
C GLY A 26 22.48 -19.60 -4.93
N PRO A 27 22.80 -18.94 -3.82
CA PRO A 27 22.22 -17.66 -3.43
C PRO A 27 22.61 -16.56 -4.42
N VAL A 28 21.70 -15.63 -4.66
CA VAL A 28 21.92 -14.41 -5.45
C VAL A 28 21.63 -13.17 -4.62
N SER A 29 22.17 -12.04 -5.05
CA SER A 29 21.79 -10.74 -4.53
C SER A 29 20.67 -10.19 -5.41
N VAL A 30 19.53 -9.87 -4.81
CA VAL A 30 18.34 -9.34 -5.48
C VAL A 30 18.07 -7.92 -5.03
N TYR A 31 17.45 -7.10 -5.89
CA TYR A 31 16.99 -5.79 -5.45
C TYR A 31 15.58 -5.47 -5.95
N MET A 32 14.94 -4.54 -5.24
CA MET A 32 13.69 -3.90 -5.64
C MET A 32 13.75 -2.43 -5.27
N GLY A 33 13.29 -1.55 -6.17
CA GLY A 33 13.21 -0.11 -5.97
C GLY A 33 11.85 0.32 -5.43
N PHE A 34 11.88 1.34 -4.57
CA PHE A 34 10.70 2.02 -4.03
C PHE A 34 10.90 3.53 -4.12
N ASP A 35 10.10 4.18 -4.95
CA ASP A 35 10.13 5.64 -5.08
C ASP A 35 9.39 6.31 -3.91
N PRO A 36 10.00 7.30 -3.24
CA PRO A 36 9.47 7.96 -2.05
C PRO A 36 8.43 9.03 -2.41
N THR A 37 7.33 8.62 -3.04
CA THR A 37 6.22 9.51 -3.44
C THR A 37 5.35 9.99 -2.27
N ALA A 38 5.50 9.38 -1.10
CA ALA A 38 4.92 9.75 0.19
C ALA A 38 5.83 9.29 1.31
N ASP A 39 5.59 9.79 2.52
CA ASP A 39 6.32 9.42 3.75
C ASP A 39 5.91 8.05 4.33
N SER A 40 5.08 7.30 3.63
CA SER A 40 4.65 5.94 3.98
C SER A 40 4.47 5.08 2.74
N LEU A 41 4.65 3.78 2.92
CA LEU A 41 4.22 2.76 1.96
C LEU A 41 2.74 2.44 2.18
N HIS A 42 2.05 2.02 1.14
CA HIS A 42 0.66 1.59 1.20
C HIS A 42 0.52 0.10 0.85
N ILE A 43 -0.64 -0.48 1.07
CA ILE A 43 -0.89 -1.91 0.89
C ILE A 43 -0.53 -2.43 -0.53
N GLY A 44 -0.56 -1.56 -1.56
CA GLY A 44 -0.13 -1.92 -2.91
C GLY A 44 1.35 -2.31 -3.02
N HIS A 45 2.20 -1.85 -2.09
CA HIS A 45 3.61 -2.26 -2.04
C HIS A 45 3.82 -3.58 -1.30
N LEU A 46 2.79 -4.06 -0.59
CA LEU A 46 2.94 -5.19 0.32
C LEU A 46 3.29 -6.49 -0.42
N ALA A 47 2.78 -6.70 -1.64
CA ALA A 47 3.11 -7.87 -2.45
C ALA A 47 4.62 -7.94 -2.76
N GLY A 48 5.22 -6.80 -3.15
CA GLY A 48 6.66 -6.70 -3.37
C GLY A 48 7.47 -6.91 -2.09
N ILE A 49 7.01 -6.35 -0.97
CA ILE A 49 7.66 -6.53 0.34
C ILE A 49 7.64 -8.00 0.76
N LEU A 50 6.52 -8.69 0.61
CA LEU A 50 6.44 -10.11 0.92
C LEU A 50 7.28 -10.96 -0.05
N LEU A 51 7.33 -10.59 -1.33
CA LEU A 51 8.21 -11.25 -2.29
C LEU A 51 9.69 -11.14 -1.84
N LEU A 52 10.16 -9.94 -1.46
CA LEU A 52 11.50 -9.77 -0.89
C LEU A 52 11.70 -10.63 0.36
N LYS A 53 10.70 -10.72 1.24
CA LYS A 53 10.76 -11.57 2.43
C LYS A 53 10.84 -13.05 2.09
N HIS A 54 10.21 -13.51 1.01
CA HIS A 54 10.40 -14.87 0.50
C HIS A 54 11.84 -15.09 0.04
N PHE A 55 12.44 -14.16 -0.71
CA PHE A 55 13.85 -14.27 -1.11
C PHE A 55 14.78 -14.36 0.10
N ILE A 56 14.56 -13.56 1.16
CA ILE A 56 15.32 -13.65 2.42
C ILE A 56 15.16 -15.05 3.04
N ARG A 57 13.94 -15.59 3.14
CA ARG A 57 13.66 -16.92 3.70
C ARG A 57 14.32 -18.06 2.92
N PHE A 58 14.57 -17.88 1.63
CA PHE A 58 15.29 -18.81 0.78
C PHE A 58 16.80 -18.58 0.77
N GLY A 59 17.32 -17.71 1.64
CA GLY A 59 18.76 -17.48 1.82
C GLY A 59 19.40 -16.56 0.77
N HIS A 60 18.61 -15.76 0.05
CA HIS A 60 19.13 -14.76 -0.89
C HIS A 60 19.43 -13.45 -0.18
N LYS A 61 20.46 -12.73 -0.66
CA LYS A 61 20.75 -11.36 -0.18
C LYS A 61 19.76 -10.39 -0.80
N VAL A 62 19.21 -9.49 0.02
CA VAL A 62 18.25 -8.48 -0.44
C VAL A 62 18.83 -7.08 -0.27
N VAL A 63 18.80 -6.32 -1.36
CA VAL A 63 19.09 -4.88 -1.42
C VAL A 63 17.79 -4.16 -1.72
N VAL A 64 17.43 -3.21 -0.89
CA VAL A 64 16.28 -2.33 -1.10
C VAL A 64 16.78 -0.98 -1.58
N LEU A 65 16.36 -0.58 -2.77
CA LEU A 65 16.69 0.72 -3.31
C LEU A 65 15.57 1.71 -2.99
N VAL A 66 15.89 2.80 -2.34
CA VAL A 66 15.00 3.94 -2.18
C VAL A 66 15.34 4.97 -3.25
N GLY A 67 14.34 5.31 -4.06
CA GLY A 67 14.50 6.17 -5.23
C GLY A 67 14.59 7.65 -4.91
N GLY A 68 15.62 8.11 -4.19
CA GLY A 68 15.78 9.53 -3.86
C GLY A 68 15.95 10.41 -5.10
N ALA A 69 16.66 9.94 -6.14
CA ALA A 69 16.75 10.63 -7.42
C ALA A 69 15.54 10.35 -8.31
N THR A 70 15.17 9.08 -8.49
CA THR A 70 14.05 8.68 -9.34
C THR A 70 12.71 9.20 -8.83
N GLY A 71 12.52 9.35 -7.52
CA GLY A 71 11.33 9.94 -6.91
C GLY A 71 11.14 11.44 -7.22
N MET A 72 12.20 12.15 -7.59
CA MET A 72 12.11 13.55 -8.08
C MET A 72 11.70 13.63 -9.55
N ILE A 73 11.80 12.53 -10.29
CA ILE A 73 11.50 12.47 -11.73
C ILE A 73 10.08 11.91 -11.95
N GLY A 74 9.78 10.78 -11.33
CA GLY A 74 8.48 10.10 -11.42
C GLY A 74 8.41 9.03 -12.53
N ASP A 75 8.05 7.81 -12.13
CA ASP A 75 7.89 6.67 -13.04
C ASP A 75 6.59 6.78 -13.85
N PRO A 76 6.64 6.74 -15.21
CA PRO A 76 5.46 6.74 -16.06
C PRO A 76 4.71 5.40 -16.07
N SER A 77 5.32 4.32 -15.60
CA SER A 77 4.78 2.96 -15.71
C SER A 77 3.41 2.83 -15.05
N GLY A 78 2.41 2.42 -15.84
CA GLY A 78 1.03 2.22 -15.38
C GLY A 78 0.31 3.49 -14.94
N LYS A 79 0.68 4.65 -15.52
CA LYS A 79 0.08 5.96 -15.28
C LYS A 79 -0.43 6.58 -16.58
N THR A 80 -1.50 7.35 -16.44
CA THR A 80 -2.13 8.12 -17.53
C THR A 80 -1.71 9.60 -17.53
N GLU A 81 -1.25 10.11 -16.38
CA GLU A 81 -0.91 11.52 -16.17
C GLU A 81 0.50 11.66 -15.61
N GLU A 82 1.15 12.79 -15.88
CA GLU A 82 2.46 13.12 -15.32
C GLU A 82 2.36 13.33 -13.80
N ARG A 83 3.38 12.90 -13.08
CA ARG A 83 3.43 13.09 -11.64
C ARG A 83 3.79 14.52 -11.30
N GLN A 84 3.14 15.05 -10.28
CA GLN A 84 3.54 16.30 -9.67
C GLN A 84 4.93 16.14 -9.03
N LEU A 85 5.87 16.98 -9.42
CA LEU A 85 7.23 16.94 -8.92
C LEU A 85 7.27 17.34 -7.44
N LEU A 86 7.94 16.53 -6.63
CA LEU A 86 8.16 16.79 -5.22
C LEU A 86 9.44 17.60 -5.03
N SER A 87 9.50 18.41 -3.96
CA SER A 87 10.75 19.08 -3.57
C SER A 87 11.78 18.06 -3.08
N GLU A 88 13.08 18.37 -3.26
CA GLU A 88 14.17 17.52 -2.78
C GLU A 88 14.06 17.20 -1.29
N ASN A 89 13.70 18.20 -0.46
CA ASN A 89 13.49 17.98 0.98
C ASN A 89 12.36 17.01 1.26
N SER A 90 11.23 17.12 0.53
CA SER A 90 10.11 16.17 0.68
C SER A 90 10.53 14.76 0.29
N VAL A 91 11.22 14.60 -0.84
CA VAL A 91 11.72 13.29 -1.30
C VAL A 91 12.69 12.69 -0.28
N ARG A 92 13.61 13.48 0.27
CA ARG A 92 14.56 13.02 1.28
C ARG A 92 13.88 12.54 2.55
N ASN A 93 12.95 13.33 3.11
CA ASN A 93 12.21 12.95 4.30
C ASN A 93 11.36 11.68 4.06
N ASN A 94 10.70 11.60 2.92
CA ASN A 94 9.95 10.42 2.53
C ASN A 94 10.87 9.19 2.39
N ALA A 95 12.05 9.35 1.80
CA ALA A 95 13.04 8.28 1.62
C ALA A 95 13.49 7.69 2.96
N GLU A 96 13.77 8.54 3.94
CA GLU A 96 14.13 8.11 5.30
C GLU A 96 12.97 7.33 5.97
N ALA A 97 11.74 7.87 5.87
CA ALA A 97 10.56 7.26 6.46
C ALA A 97 10.25 5.87 5.88
N ILE A 98 10.23 5.74 4.54
CA ILE A 98 10.01 4.43 3.91
C ILE A 98 11.18 3.47 4.12
N GLY A 99 12.42 3.95 4.10
CA GLY A 99 13.59 3.12 4.40
C GLY A 99 13.51 2.49 5.79
N LYS A 100 13.16 3.29 6.81
CA LYS A 100 12.91 2.81 8.17
C LYS A 100 11.80 1.76 8.18
N ARG A 101 10.66 2.02 7.52
CA ARG A 101 9.53 1.10 7.50
C ARG A 101 9.85 -0.22 6.80
N LEU A 102 10.59 -0.18 5.70
CA LEU A 102 11.06 -1.38 5.00
C LEU A 102 11.98 -2.23 5.90
N LYS A 103 12.86 -1.59 6.66
CA LYS A 103 13.73 -2.29 7.62
C LYS A 103 12.94 -2.97 8.75
N GLU A 104 11.89 -2.31 9.26
CA GLU A 104 10.99 -2.90 10.26
C GLU A 104 10.26 -4.15 9.71
N LEU A 105 9.76 -4.10 8.46
CA LEU A 105 9.02 -5.21 7.85
C LEU A 105 9.91 -6.37 7.39
N LEU A 106 11.07 -6.06 6.82
CA LEU A 106 11.96 -7.06 6.22
C LEU A 106 12.99 -7.62 7.21
N GLY A 107 13.33 -6.87 8.24
CA GLY A 107 14.36 -7.21 9.23
C GLY A 107 15.69 -6.48 8.98
N ASN A 108 16.66 -6.73 9.88
CA ASN A 108 17.92 -6.01 9.86
C ASN A 108 18.95 -6.55 8.84
N ASP A 109 18.70 -7.72 8.27
CA ASP A 109 19.64 -8.41 7.35
C ASP A 109 19.54 -7.89 5.90
N ILE A 110 18.81 -6.81 5.67
CA ILE A 110 18.71 -6.14 4.37
C ILE A 110 19.66 -4.95 4.28
N GLU A 111 20.16 -4.69 3.08
CA GLU A 111 20.88 -3.47 2.76
C GLU A 111 19.91 -2.45 2.14
N ILE A 112 19.86 -1.24 2.68
CA ILE A 112 19.09 -0.13 2.10
C ILE A 112 20.06 0.84 1.47
N VAL A 113 19.81 1.20 0.21
CA VAL A 113 20.58 2.16 -0.57
C VAL A 113 19.69 3.25 -1.14
N ASN A 114 20.24 4.43 -1.39
CA ASN A 114 19.54 5.54 -1.99
C ASN A 114 20.21 5.91 -3.32
N ASN A 115 19.45 5.91 -4.42
CA ASN A 115 20.03 6.23 -5.72
C ASN A 115 20.43 7.70 -5.88
N TYR A 116 19.99 8.59 -4.98
CA TYR A 116 20.50 9.96 -4.92
C TYR A 116 22.01 10.00 -4.69
N ASP A 117 22.56 9.03 -3.95
CA ASP A 117 23.99 9.01 -3.59
C ASP A 117 24.91 8.91 -4.80
N TRP A 118 24.53 8.23 -5.85
CA TRP A 118 25.33 8.14 -7.07
C TRP A 118 24.89 9.08 -8.17
N PHE A 119 23.59 9.45 -8.27
CA PHE A 119 23.16 10.37 -9.31
C PHE A 119 23.64 11.80 -9.08
N ARG A 120 23.79 12.26 -7.86
CA ARG A 120 24.34 13.58 -7.55
C ARG A 120 25.79 13.76 -7.98
N GLU A 121 26.54 12.67 -8.19
CA GLU A 121 27.95 12.68 -8.61
C GLU A 121 28.10 12.62 -10.14
N ILE A 122 27.00 12.43 -10.90
CA ILE A 122 27.02 12.29 -12.36
C ILE A 122 26.65 13.61 -13.01
N PHE A 123 27.61 14.21 -13.75
CA PHE A 123 27.32 15.39 -14.53
C PHE A 123 26.49 15.06 -15.77
N TRP A 124 25.62 15.99 -16.16
CA TRP A 124 24.68 15.82 -17.26
C TRP A 124 25.32 15.33 -18.57
N ILE A 125 26.45 15.94 -18.96
CA ILE A 125 27.14 15.56 -20.20
C ILE A 125 27.71 14.14 -20.11
N ASP A 126 28.24 13.77 -18.95
CA ASP A 126 28.76 12.41 -18.70
C ASP A 126 27.62 11.38 -18.74
N PHE A 127 26.46 11.72 -18.18
CA PHE A 127 25.27 10.88 -18.26
C PHE A 127 24.87 10.62 -19.73
N LEU A 128 24.79 11.66 -20.57
CA LEU A 128 24.43 11.50 -21.98
C LEU A 128 25.48 10.69 -22.75
N ARG A 129 26.77 11.01 -22.56
CA ARG A 129 27.89 10.41 -23.27
C ARG A 129 28.09 8.93 -22.88
N ASP A 130 28.06 8.60 -21.59
CA ASP A 130 28.51 7.32 -21.07
C ASP A 130 27.38 6.35 -20.75
N ILE A 131 26.15 6.88 -20.56
CA ILE A 131 24.95 6.13 -20.27
C ILE A 131 23.96 6.21 -21.45
N GLY A 132 23.56 7.42 -21.82
CA GLY A 132 22.53 7.67 -22.83
C GLY A 132 22.81 7.01 -24.18
N LYS A 133 24.07 6.98 -24.63
CA LYS A 133 24.49 6.34 -25.91
C LYS A 133 24.16 4.85 -26.01
N HIS A 134 23.96 4.16 -24.90
CA HIS A 134 23.65 2.73 -24.90
C HIS A 134 22.17 2.44 -25.12
N PHE A 135 21.32 3.45 -25.06
CA PHE A 135 19.88 3.31 -25.27
C PHE A 135 19.51 3.73 -26.70
N ARG A 136 18.71 2.91 -27.38
CA ARG A 136 18.18 3.20 -28.69
C ARG A 136 16.80 3.82 -28.57
N LEU A 137 16.64 5.03 -29.09
CA LEU A 137 15.40 5.80 -28.96
C LEU A 137 14.17 5.00 -29.45
N GLY A 138 14.26 4.34 -30.62
CA GLY A 138 13.18 3.52 -31.12
C GLY A 138 12.74 2.40 -30.16
N THR A 139 13.71 1.75 -29.48
CA THR A 139 13.40 0.72 -28.47
C THR A 139 12.73 1.32 -27.23
N LEU A 140 13.14 2.51 -26.81
CA LEU A 140 12.52 3.19 -25.67
C LEU A 140 11.09 3.64 -25.98
N LEU A 141 10.87 4.20 -27.16
CA LEU A 141 9.56 4.66 -27.63
C LEU A 141 8.56 3.52 -27.88
N SER A 142 9.04 2.32 -28.21
CA SER A 142 8.17 1.15 -28.47
C SER A 142 7.60 0.51 -27.21
N LYS A 143 8.07 0.90 -26.01
CA LYS A 143 7.55 0.37 -24.76
C LYS A 143 6.10 0.79 -24.54
N GLU A 144 5.28 -0.11 -24.03
CA GLU A 144 3.84 0.09 -23.86
C GLU A 144 3.54 1.33 -23.00
N SER A 145 4.23 1.49 -21.86
CA SER A 145 4.06 2.65 -20.98
C SER A 145 4.39 3.98 -21.64
N VAL A 146 5.44 4.03 -22.47
CA VAL A 146 5.84 5.24 -23.19
C VAL A 146 4.89 5.51 -24.37
N ARG A 147 4.53 4.47 -25.12
CA ARG A 147 3.61 4.59 -26.26
C ARG A 147 2.24 5.09 -25.84
N ALA A 148 1.67 4.52 -24.76
CA ALA A 148 0.38 4.95 -24.21
C ALA A 148 0.37 6.44 -23.83
N ARG A 149 1.51 6.95 -23.30
CA ARG A 149 1.67 8.37 -22.97
C ARG A 149 1.86 9.24 -24.20
N LEU A 150 2.60 8.79 -25.20
CA LEU A 150 2.77 9.52 -26.47
C LEU A 150 1.47 9.66 -27.25
N GLU A 151 0.55 8.69 -27.12
CA GLU A 151 -0.77 8.70 -27.75
C GLU A 151 -1.81 9.51 -26.94
N SER A 152 -1.50 9.93 -25.69
CA SER A 152 -2.39 10.77 -24.88
C SER A 152 -2.31 12.25 -25.32
N GLU A 153 -3.34 13.04 -25.00
CA GLU A 153 -3.37 14.47 -25.33
C GLU A 153 -2.25 15.27 -24.68
N GLU A 154 -1.84 14.90 -23.47
CA GLU A 154 -0.77 15.58 -22.73
C GLU A 154 0.64 15.16 -23.17
N GLY A 155 0.78 13.99 -23.77
CA GLY A 155 2.07 13.44 -24.16
C GLY A 155 2.92 12.99 -22.96
N ILE A 156 4.23 12.92 -23.15
CA ILE A 156 5.22 12.57 -22.11
C ILE A 156 6.33 13.61 -22.10
N SER A 157 6.68 14.16 -20.94
CA SER A 157 7.82 15.07 -20.82
C SER A 157 9.15 14.31 -21.00
N PHE A 158 10.20 15.03 -21.38
CA PHE A 158 11.55 14.45 -21.46
C PHE A 158 12.01 13.97 -20.08
N THR A 159 11.62 14.66 -19.03
CA THR A 159 11.91 14.29 -17.64
C THR A 159 11.34 12.92 -17.33
N GLU A 160 10.04 12.74 -17.50
CA GLU A 160 9.34 11.47 -17.26
C GLU A 160 9.87 10.35 -18.19
N PHE A 161 10.11 10.66 -19.46
CA PHE A 161 10.71 9.73 -20.43
C PHE A 161 12.09 9.23 -19.97
N SER A 162 12.90 10.09 -19.36
CA SER A 162 14.27 9.76 -18.91
C SER A 162 14.29 8.78 -17.71
N TYR A 163 13.20 8.63 -16.98
CA TYR A 163 13.10 7.76 -15.81
C TYR A 163 13.63 6.34 -16.07
N GLN A 164 13.27 5.75 -17.19
CA GLN A 164 13.70 4.40 -17.55
C GLN A 164 15.21 4.23 -17.70
N LEU A 165 15.94 5.33 -18.02
CA LEU A 165 17.39 5.34 -18.10
C LEU A 165 18.02 5.34 -16.69
N LEU A 166 17.40 6.07 -15.78
CA LEU A 166 17.83 6.14 -14.39
C LEU A 166 17.70 4.77 -13.72
N GLN A 167 16.54 4.13 -13.84
CA GLN A 167 16.32 2.79 -13.28
C GLN A 167 17.26 1.74 -13.91
N ALA A 168 17.56 1.84 -15.21
CA ALA A 168 18.53 0.95 -15.84
C ALA A 168 19.95 1.18 -15.31
N TYR A 169 20.31 2.43 -15.03
CA TYR A 169 21.59 2.76 -14.40
C TYR A 169 21.66 2.27 -12.95
N ASP A 170 20.57 2.32 -12.19
CA ASP A 170 20.50 1.74 -10.84
C ASP A 170 20.87 0.25 -10.87
N PHE A 171 20.33 -0.51 -11.82
CA PHE A 171 20.66 -1.92 -11.93
C PHE A 171 22.14 -2.15 -12.28
N PHE A 172 22.67 -1.35 -13.21
CA PHE A 172 24.09 -1.38 -13.55
C PHE A 172 24.95 -1.08 -12.31
N TYR A 173 24.68 0.01 -11.60
CA TYR A 173 25.43 0.44 -10.42
C TYR A 173 25.41 -0.63 -9.33
N LEU A 174 24.23 -1.20 -9.05
CA LEU A 174 24.08 -2.24 -8.04
C LEU A 174 24.73 -3.56 -8.47
N SER A 175 24.71 -3.89 -9.75
CA SER A 175 25.41 -5.06 -10.27
C SER A 175 26.91 -4.93 -10.11
N GLU A 176 27.47 -3.74 -10.30
CA GLU A 176 28.90 -3.47 -10.16
C GLU A 176 29.35 -3.41 -8.71
N ASN A 177 28.62 -2.66 -7.88
CA ASN A 177 29.06 -2.29 -6.54
C ASN A 177 28.48 -3.16 -5.42
N ARG A 178 27.43 -3.97 -5.69
CA ARG A 178 26.75 -4.81 -4.69
C ARG A 178 26.56 -6.25 -5.14
N ASN A 179 27.11 -6.63 -6.30
CA ASN A 179 26.92 -7.94 -6.91
C ASN A 179 25.45 -8.34 -7.08
N VAL A 180 24.58 -7.35 -7.29
CA VAL A 180 23.18 -7.62 -7.56
C VAL A 180 23.05 -8.23 -8.95
N SER A 181 22.35 -9.36 -9.04
CA SER A 181 22.15 -10.08 -10.30
C SER A 181 20.69 -10.29 -10.68
N LEU A 182 19.75 -9.89 -9.81
CA LEU A 182 18.31 -10.04 -10.06
C LEU A 182 17.55 -8.79 -9.63
N GLN A 183 16.80 -8.20 -10.56
CA GLN A 183 15.84 -7.13 -10.28
C GLN A 183 14.45 -7.70 -10.14
N LEU A 184 13.72 -7.27 -9.11
CA LEU A 184 12.32 -7.60 -8.86
C LEU A 184 11.45 -6.37 -9.06
N GLY A 185 10.21 -6.56 -9.53
CA GLY A 185 9.23 -5.49 -9.69
C GLY A 185 7.81 -6.00 -9.89
N GLY A 186 6.83 -5.11 -9.86
CA GLY A 186 5.48 -5.42 -10.34
C GLY A 186 5.47 -5.64 -11.86
N SER A 187 4.41 -6.25 -12.40
CA SER A 187 4.31 -6.51 -13.84
C SER A 187 4.40 -5.23 -14.69
N ASP A 188 3.98 -4.08 -14.16
CA ASP A 188 4.14 -2.78 -14.79
C ASP A 188 5.61 -2.32 -14.94
N GLN A 189 6.55 -2.96 -14.23
CA GLN A 189 7.98 -2.65 -14.26
C GLN A 189 8.79 -3.46 -15.29
N TRP A 190 8.17 -4.44 -15.96
CA TRP A 190 8.89 -5.35 -16.85
C TRP A 190 9.72 -4.61 -17.91
N GLY A 191 9.14 -3.61 -18.57
CA GLY A 191 9.83 -2.80 -19.56
C GLY A 191 11.08 -2.09 -19.05
N ASN A 192 11.02 -1.54 -17.81
CA ASN A 192 12.15 -0.88 -17.17
C ASN A 192 13.24 -1.91 -16.78
N ILE A 193 12.82 -3.06 -16.24
CA ILE A 193 13.72 -4.17 -15.85
C ILE A 193 14.50 -4.68 -17.06
N VAL A 194 13.82 -4.91 -18.19
CA VAL A 194 14.47 -5.36 -19.44
C VAL A 194 15.49 -4.35 -19.95
N SER A 195 15.21 -3.04 -19.83
CA SER A 195 16.19 -2.00 -20.15
C SER A 195 17.44 -2.08 -19.28
N GLY A 196 17.27 -2.34 -18.00
CA GLY A 196 18.39 -2.53 -17.07
C GLY A 196 19.23 -3.74 -17.43
N ILE A 197 18.60 -4.88 -17.70
CA ILE A 197 19.28 -6.11 -18.14
C ILE A 197 20.12 -5.85 -19.40
N GLU A 198 19.53 -5.20 -20.40
CA GLU A 198 20.21 -4.91 -21.65
C GLU A 198 21.36 -3.90 -21.47
N PHE A 199 21.19 -2.90 -20.61
CA PHE A 199 22.22 -1.93 -20.31
C PHE A 199 23.42 -2.59 -19.59
N VAL A 200 23.18 -3.42 -18.58
CA VAL A 200 24.25 -4.18 -17.90
C VAL A 200 24.99 -5.08 -18.88
N ARG A 201 24.26 -5.81 -19.73
CA ARG A 201 24.86 -6.66 -20.75
C ARG A 201 25.77 -5.87 -21.71
N ARG A 202 25.32 -4.72 -22.20
CA ARG A 202 26.10 -3.87 -23.13
C ARG A 202 27.32 -3.21 -22.48
N LYS A 203 27.19 -2.80 -21.22
CA LYS A 203 28.22 -2.03 -20.53
C LYS A 203 29.27 -2.91 -19.87
N GLN A 204 28.87 -4.06 -19.30
CA GLN A 204 29.73 -4.95 -18.50
C GLN A 204 29.94 -6.32 -19.14
N GLY A 205 29.15 -6.72 -20.15
CA GLY A 205 29.14 -8.09 -20.65
C GLY A 205 28.58 -9.12 -19.65
N LYS A 206 28.02 -8.68 -18.52
CA LYS A 206 27.46 -9.56 -17.49
C LYS A 206 26.02 -9.95 -17.80
N HIS A 207 25.64 -11.15 -17.38
CA HIS A 207 24.25 -11.59 -17.39
C HIS A 207 23.61 -11.28 -16.03
N VAL A 208 22.57 -10.48 -16.06
CA VAL A 208 21.68 -10.21 -14.94
C VAL A 208 20.24 -10.54 -15.31
N TYR A 209 19.37 -10.64 -14.34
CA TYR A 209 18.05 -11.23 -14.51
C TYR A 209 16.96 -10.30 -13.97
N GLY A 210 15.75 -10.51 -14.47
CA GLY A 210 14.55 -9.84 -14.03
C GLY A 210 13.44 -10.82 -13.69
N LEU A 211 12.63 -10.44 -12.72
CA LEU A 211 11.43 -11.17 -12.33
C LEU A 211 10.33 -10.18 -11.94
N THR A 212 9.12 -10.40 -12.42
CA THR A 212 7.96 -9.62 -12.01
C THR A 212 6.90 -10.47 -11.32
N TYR A 213 6.10 -9.80 -10.47
CA TYR A 213 4.94 -10.36 -9.82
C TYR A 213 3.67 -9.66 -10.31
N PRO A 214 2.51 -10.36 -10.35
CA PRO A 214 1.25 -9.78 -10.77
C PRO A 214 0.79 -8.71 -9.79
N LEU A 215 0.31 -7.59 -10.32
CA LEU A 215 -0.30 -6.55 -9.50
C LEU A 215 -1.62 -7.05 -8.93
N LEU A 216 -1.85 -6.77 -7.66
CA LEU A 216 -3.14 -7.02 -7.04
C LEU A 216 -4.14 -5.96 -7.48
N VAL A 217 -5.20 -6.38 -8.11
CA VAL A 217 -6.30 -5.53 -8.57
C VAL A 217 -7.62 -5.98 -7.95
N ASN A 218 -8.53 -5.03 -7.77
CA ASN A 218 -9.92 -5.30 -7.40
C ASN A 218 -10.70 -5.86 -8.61
N SER A 219 -11.93 -6.31 -8.39
CA SER A 219 -12.87 -6.74 -9.44
C SER A 219 -13.04 -5.71 -10.58
N ASP A 220 -12.91 -4.44 -10.27
CA ASP A 220 -13.01 -3.33 -11.22
C ASP A 220 -11.68 -3.03 -11.97
N GLY A 221 -10.66 -3.89 -11.83
CA GLY A 221 -9.34 -3.69 -12.43
C GLY A 221 -8.48 -2.61 -11.79
N LYS A 222 -8.95 -1.96 -10.72
CA LYS A 222 -8.17 -0.93 -10.00
C LYS A 222 -7.17 -1.59 -9.05
N LYS A 223 -5.95 -1.03 -8.97
CA LYS A 223 -4.89 -1.51 -8.07
C LYS A 223 -5.36 -1.51 -6.61
N LEU A 224 -5.09 -2.60 -5.89
CA LEU A 224 -5.42 -2.74 -4.47
C LEU A 224 -4.76 -1.62 -3.65
N GLY A 225 -5.49 -1.08 -2.68
CA GLY A 225 -4.96 -0.07 -1.75
C GLY A 225 -5.27 1.37 -2.10
N LYS A 226 -6.00 1.64 -3.19
CA LYS A 226 -6.62 2.93 -3.46
C LYS A 226 -8.08 2.86 -3.13
N THR A 227 -8.55 3.73 -2.24
CA THR A 227 -9.95 3.93 -1.89
C THR A 227 -10.38 5.33 -2.34
N GLU A 228 -11.68 5.61 -2.34
CA GLU A 228 -12.19 6.97 -2.58
C GLU A 228 -11.66 7.98 -1.55
N SER A 229 -11.34 7.52 -0.34
CA SER A 229 -10.76 8.31 0.76
C SER A 229 -9.23 8.35 0.76
N GLY A 230 -8.55 7.80 -0.26
CA GLY A 230 -7.09 7.80 -0.36
C GLY A 230 -6.45 6.41 -0.27
N ALA A 231 -5.16 6.37 0.02
CA ALA A 231 -4.40 5.13 0.12
C ALA A 231 -4.51 4.50 1.53
N VAL A 232 -4.51 3.17 1.58
CA VAL A 232 -4.40 2.41 2.85
C VAL A 232 -2.92 2.23 3.17
N TRP A 233 -2.46 2.97 4.17
CA TRP A 233 -1.05 3.07 4.52
C TRP A 233 -0.59 1.94 5.44
N LEU A 234 0.70 1.63 5.39
CA LEU A 234 1.31 0.63 6.28
C LEU A 234 1.77 1.24 7.61
N ASN A 235 1.95 2.55 7.69
CA ASN A 235 2.31 3.24 8.93
C ASN A 235 1.08 3.49 9.80
N VAL A 236 1.22 3.20 11.09
CA VAL A 236 0.14 3.31 12.10
C VAL A 236 -0.40 4.73 12.24
N ASP A 237 0.46 5.73 12.06
CA ASP A 237 0.09 7.15 12.18
C ASP A 237 -0.84 7.64 11.06
N LYS A 238 -0.88 6.90 9.93
CA LYS A 238 -1.69 7.24 8.75
C LYS A 238 -2.91 6.35 8.57
N THR A 239 -2.78 5.07 8.88
CA THR A 239 -3.89 4.11 8.89
C THR A 239 -3.75 3.25 10.12
N SER A 240 -4.71 3.36 11.03
CA SER A 240 -4.70 2.58 12.27
C SER A 240 -4.74 1.08 11.97
N PRO A 241 -4.24 0.21 12.87
CA PRO A 241 -4.37 -1.24 12.72
C PRO A 241 -5.82 -1.70 12.57
N TYR A 242 -6.77 -0.99 13.19
CA TYR A 242 -8.19 -1.27 13.05
C TYR A 242 -8.70 -0.94 11.64
N ASP A 243 -8.40 0.26 11.12
CA ASP A 243 -8.84 0.65 9.77
C ASP A 243 -8.19 -0.21 8.69
N PHE A 244 -6.91 -0.55 8.88
CA PHE A 244 -6.19 -1.51 8.02
C PHE A 244 -6.87 -2.89 8.02
N TYR A 245 -7.20 -3.41 9.21
CA TYR A 245 -7.92 -4.66 9.40
C TYR A 245 -9.30 -4.63 8.74
N GLN A 246 -10.08 -3.57 9.00
CA GLN A 246 -11.40 -3.40 8.42
C GLN A 246 -11.37 -3.25 6.90
N TYR A 247 -10.35 -2.58 6.35
CA TYR A 247 -10.17 -2.53 4.89
C TYR A 247 -10.02 -3.94 4.29
N LEU A 248 -9.15 -4.75 4.87
CA LEU A 248 -8.94 -6.13 4.42
C LEU A 248 -10.20 -7.00 4.59
N CYS A 249 -10.95 -6.82 5.67
CA CYS A 249 -12.22 -7.51 5.89
C CYS A 249 -13.29 -7.19 4.83
N ARG A 250 -13.18 -6.06 4.14
CA ARG A 250 -14.13 -5.63 3.09
C ARG A 250 -13.75 -6.05 1.69
N LEU A 251 -12.61 -6.69 1.51
CA LEU A 251 -12.20 -7.16 0.20
C LEU A 251 -13.24 -8.15 -0.35
N PRO A 252 -13.60 -8.09 -1.65
CA PRO A 252 -14.47 -9.06 -2.28
C PRO A 252 -13.90 -10.48 -2.21
N ASP A 253 -14.77 -11.48 -2.14
CA ASP A 253 -14.38 -12.89 -2.05
C ASP A 253 -13.55 -13.34 -3.26
N GLU A 254 -13.85 -12.81 -4.44
CA GLU A 254 -13.14 -13.08 -5.70
C GLU A 254 -11.65 -12.71 -5.60
N GLY A 255 -11.32 -11.64 -4.88
CA GLY A 255 -9.94 -11.16 -4.68
C GLY A 255 -9.15 -11.94 -3.62
N LEU A 256 -9.83 -12.63 -2.68
CA LEU A 256 -9.18 -13.27 -1.53
C LEU A 256 -8.15 -14.33 -1.92
N SER A 257 -8.39 -15.07 -2.99
CA SER A 257 -7.45 -16.09 -3.49
C SER A 257 -6.11 -15.48 -3.92
N GLY A 258 -6.15 -14.31 -4.61
CA GLY A 258 -4.95 -13.56 -4.99
C GLY A 258 -4.23 -12.96 -3.77
N VAL A 259 -4.98 -12.35 -2.86
CA VAL A 259 -4.48 -11.80 -1.60
C VAL A 259 -3.81 -12.88 -0.75
N MET A 260 -4.44 -14.03 -0.58
CA MET A 260 -3.89 -15.15 0.17
C MET A 260 -2.54 -15.63 -0.38
N ARG A 261 -2.42 -15.74 -1.70
CA ARG A 261 -1.18 -16.16 -2.35
C ARG A 261 -0.06 -15.11 -2.21
N SER A 262 -0.39 -13.84 -2.43
CA SER A 262 0.59 -12.76 -2.54
C SER A 262 0.93 -12.12 -1.20
N LEU A 263 -0.01 -12.08 -0.25
CA LEU A 263 0.11 -11.29 0.98
C LEU A 263 0.20 -12.13 2.26
N THR A 264 0.39 -13.46 2.15
CA THR A 264 0.56 -14.32 3.33
C THR A 264 1.80 -15.20 3.22
N PHE A 265 2.20 -15.78 4.34
CA PHE A 265 3.26 -16.80 4.42
C PHE A 265 2.72 -18.22 4.59
N LEU A 266 1.44 -18.46 4.36
CA LEU A 266 0.82 -19.78 4.35
C LEU A 266 1.56 -20.71 3.38
N LYS A 267 1.68 -21.99 3.70
CA LYS A 267 2.23 -22.98 2.78
C LYS A 267 1.27 -23.20 1.60
N ASN A 268 1.80 -23.70 0.49
CA ASN A 268 0.97 -23.92 -0.70
C ASN A 268 -0.16 -24.91 -0.46
N GLU A 269 0.09 -25.96 0.34
CA GLU A 269 -0.88 -26.95 0.76
C GLU A 269 -2.02 -26.31 1.57
N GLU A 270 -1.66 -25.44 2.52
CA GLU A 270 -2.63 -24.66 3.33
C GLU A 270 -3.48 -23.74 2.44
N ILE A 271 -2.86 -23.10 1.44
CA ILE A 271 -3.56 -22.24 0.48
C ILE A 271 -4.58 -23.06 -0.33
N ASP A 272 -4.21 -24.24 -0.79
CA ASP A 272 -5.09 -25.10 -1.58
C ASP A 272 -6.27 -25.64 -0.75
N GLU A 273 -6.06 -25.94 0.53
CA GLU A 273 -7.11 -26.29 1.48
C GLU A 273 -8.06 -25.12 1.74
N LEU A 274 -7.52 -23.94 2.10
CA LEU A 274 -8.32 -22.75 2.35
C LEU A 274 -9.11 -22.28 1.12
N ARG A 275 -8.60 -22.52 -0.09
CA ARG A 275 -9.33 -22.22 -1.32
C ARG A 275 -10.56 -23.10 -1.51
N LYS A 276 -10.51 -24.36 -1.10
CA LYS A 276 -11.68 -25.24 -1.10
C LYS A 276 -12.69 -24.81 -0.03
N GLU A 277 -12.17 -24.42 1.13
CA GLU A 277 -12.98 -23.94 2.23
C GLU A 277 -13.64 -22.58 1.94
N LEU A 278 -13.02 -21.72 1.12
CA LEU A 278 -13.55 -20.41 0.74
C LEU A 278 -14.96 -20.50 0.12
N ALA A 279 -15.27 -21.59 -0.56
CA ALA A 279 -16.61 -21.85 -1.12
C ALA A 279 -17.66 -22.25 -0.07
N VAL A 280 -17.24 -22.70 1.12
CA VAL A 280 -18.10 -23.22 2.19
C VAL A 280 -18.23 -22.19 3.32
N ASP A 281 -17.12 -21.60 3.76
CA ASP A 281 -17.04 -20.63 4.85
C ASP A 281 -16.05 -19.52 4.47
N SER A 282 -16.50 -18.60 3.63
CA SER A 282 -15.68 -17.47 3.18
C SER A 282 -15.32 -16.52 4.32
N GLU A 283 -16.16 -16.41 5.34
CA GLU A 283 -15.92 -15.51 6.48
C GLU A 283 -14.76 -16.00 7.34
N ARG A 284 -14.72 -17.28 7.71
CA ARG A 284 -13.62 -17.87 8.47
C ARG A 284 -12.28 -17.74 7.72
N VAL A 285 -12.27 -18.10 6.44
CA VAL A 285 -11.05 -18.01 5.61
C VAL A 285 -10.60 -16.56 5.51
N ARG A 286 -11.52 -15.61 5.33
CA ARG A 286 -11.24 -14.17 5.31
C ARG A 286 -10.50 -13.73 6.58
N TYR A 287 -11.02 -14.07 7.77
CA TYR A 287 -10.39 -13.70 9.03
C TYR A 287 -8.99 -14.28 9.18
N LEU A 288 -8.76 -15.53 8.78
CA LEU A 288 -7.41 -16.13 8.79
C LEU A 288 -6.41 -15.35 7.94
N ILE A 289 -6.82 -14.95 6.73
CA ILE A 289 -5.99 -14.16 5.82
C ILE A 289 -5.71 -12.78 6.41
N VAL A 290 -6.75 -12.10 6.86
CA VAL A 290 -6.68 -10.73 7.41
C VAL A 290 -5.84 -10.69 8.68
N ASP A 291 -6.00 -11.66 9.57
CA ASP A 291 -5.19 -11.81 10.79
C ASP A 291 -3.71 -11.97 10.43
N SER A 292 -3.38 -12.83 9.46
CA SER A 292 -2.00 -13.06 9.01
C SER A 292 -1.36 -11.79 8.44
N ILE A 293 -2.08 -11.05 7.59
CA ILE A 293 -1.57 -9.82 6.97
C ILE A 293 -1.42 -8.71 8.02
N THR A 294 -2.42 -8.52 8.87
CA THR A 294 -2.38 -7.49 9.91
C THR A 294 -1.26 -7.77 10.92
N LYS A 295 -1.08 -9.03 11.31
CA LYS A 295 0.05 -9.43 12.16
C LYS A 295 1.40 -9.12 11.51
N PHE A 296 1.56 -9.38 10.21
CA PHE A 296 2.81 -9.08 9.50
C PHE A 296 3.11 -7.58 9.50
N VAL A 297 2.09 -6.74 9.26
CA VAL A 297 2.27 -5.29 9.13
C VAL A 297 2.35 -4.59 10.49
N HIS A 298 1.48 -4.92 11.44
CA HIS A 298 1.30 -4.21 12.70
C HIS A 298 1.71 -5.00 13.95
N GLY A 299 2.22 -6.23 13.78
CA GLY A 299 2.61 -7.12 14.86
C GLY A 299 1.42 -7.68 15.65
N ASP A 300 1.74 -8.48 16.69
CA ASP A 300 0.71 -9.11 17.53
C ASP A 300 -0.12 -8.07 18.29
N ARG A 301 0.49 -6.98 18.76
CA ARG A 301 -0.24 -5.90 19.47
C ARG A 301 -1.25 -5.21 18.57
N GLY A 302 -0.85 -4.86 17.33
CA GLY A 302 -1.75 -4.22 16.37
C GLY A 302 -2.91 -5.13 15.97
N LEU A 303 -2.65 -6.42 15.76
CA LEU A 303 -3.70 -7.40 15.49
C LEU A 303 -4.67 -7.54 16.67
N SER A 304 -4.16 -7.71 17.89
CA SER A 304 -5.01 -7.83 19.09
C SER A 304 -5.89 -6.60 19.27
N SER A 305 -5.32 -5.40 19.18
CA SER A 305 -6.06 -4.14 19.26
C SER A 305 -7.15 -4.04 18.19
N ALA A 306 -6.84 -4.39 16.95
CA ALA A 306 -7.81 -4.36 15.85
C ALA A 306 -8.98 -5.34 16.09
N LYS A 307 -8.68 -6.56 16.57
CA LYS A 307 -9.70 -7.58 16.88
C LYS A 307 -10.56 -7.21 18.07
N GLU A 308 -9.95 -6.71 19.15
CA GLU A 308 -10.69 -6.26 20.31
C GLU A 308 -11.66 -5.13 19.94
N LEU A 309 -11.18 -4.15 19.18
CA LEU A 309 -12.01 -3.06 18.73
C LEU A 309 -13.12 -3.55 17.78
N THR A 310 -12.82 -4.48 16.87
CA THR A 310 -13.83 -5.10 16.01
C THR A 310 -14.92 -5.81 16.83
N ALA A 311 -14.52 -6.54 17.87
CA ALA A 311 -15.47 -7.23 18.75
C ALA A 311 -16.34 -6.27 19.60
N LYS A 312 -15.73 -5.21 20.14
CA LYS A 312 -16.45 -4.18 20.92
C LYS A 312 -17.44 -3.37 20.06
N ILE A 313 -17.14 -3.25 18.77
CA ILE A 313 -17.91 -2.44 17.83
C ILE A 313 -18.88 -3.31 16.99
N ALA A 314 -18.96 -4.59 17.21
CA ALA A 314 -19.85 -5.50 16.47
C ALA A 314 -21.34 -5.06 16.59
N PRO A 315 -22.16 -5.21 15.50
CA PRO A 315 -23.57 -4.89 15.55
C PRO A 315 -24.28 -5.65 16.68
N GLY A 316 -25.12 -4.97 17.45
CA GLY A 316 -25.86 -5.55 18.56
C GLY A 316 -25.12 -5.52 19.92
N ARG A 317 -23.85 -5.08 19.98
CA ARG A 317 -23.12 -4.85 21.22
C ARG A 317 -22.93 -3.37 21.60
N ILE A 318 -23.49 -2.45 20.81
CA ILE A 318 -23.34 -0.99 21.02
C ILE A 318 -24.31 -0.45 22.09
N ASP A 319 -24.95 -1.29 22.86
CA ASP A 319 -25.63 -0.82 24.09
C ASP A 319 -24.65 -0.17 25.10
N GLU A 320 -23.35 -0.29 24.83
CA GLU A 320 -22.27 0.30 25.61
C GLU A 320 -21.46 1.30 24.80
N ALA A 321 -22.08 2.41 24.32
CA ALA A 321 -21.32 3.60 23.95
C ALA A 321 -20.70 4.18 25.24
N ASN A 322 -19.54 3.65 25.61
CA ASN A 322 -18.81 4.02 26.81
C ASN A 322 -17.45 4.65 26.46
N GLU A 323 -16.79 5.18 27.48
CA GLU A 323 -15.51 5.86 27.34
C GLU A 323 -14.41 4.95 26.77
N ASP A 324 -14.42 3.64 27.09
CA ASP A 324 -13.43 2.68 26.59
C ASP A 324 -13.55 2.45 25.09
N VAL A 325 -14.78 2.38 24.55
CA VAL A 325 -15.03 2.29 23.11
C VAL A 325 -14.60 3.57 22.42
N CYS A 326 -14.91 4.74 23.02
CA CYS A 326 -14.47 6.03 22.50
C CYS A 326 -12.93 6.12 22.47
N ARG A 327 -12.25 5.78 23.54
CA ARG A 327 -10.79 5.73 23.66
C ARG A 327 -10.18 4.80 22.60
N SER A 328 -10.79 3.64 22.41
CA SER A 328 -10.35 2.68 21.39
C SER A 328 -10.51 3.22 19.96
N LEU A 329 -11.61 3.93 19.65
CA LEU A 329 -11.82 4.60 18.37
C LEU A 329 -10.83 5.75 18.13
N ILE A 330 -10.53 6.53 19.18
CA ILE A 330 -9.52 7.60 19.14
C ILE A 330 -8.13 7.00 18.86
N SER A 331 -7.74 5.99 19.62
CA SER A 331 -6.46 5.29 19.42
C SER A 331 -6.34 4.63 18.06
N ALA A 332 -7.47 4.27 17.45
CA ALA A 332 -7.57 3.73 16.12
C ALA A 332 -7.61 4.80 15.01
N GLY A 333 -7.55 6.09 15.34
CA GLY A 333 -7.65 7.18 14.36
C GLY A 333 -9.06 7.41 13.80
N SER A 334 -10.04 6.62 14.28
CA SER A 334 -11.46 6.71 13.85
C SER A 334 -12.22 7.73 14.69
N TYR A 335 -11.78 8.98 14.67
CA TYR A 335 -12.42 10.07 15.41
C TYR A 335 -12.38 11.39 14.65
N ARG A 336 -13.24 12.33 15.08
CA ARG A 336 -13.19 13.75 14.71
C ARG A 336 -13.35 14.59 15.94
N GLN A 337 -12.50 15.60 16.02
CA GLN A 337 -12.62 16.63 17.03
C GLN A 337 -13.70 17.62 16.58
N VAL A 338 -14.62 17.97 17.48
CA VAL A 338 -15.76 18.85 17.19
C VAL A 338 -15.88 19.91 18.26
N ASP A 339 -16.30 21.10 17.84
CA ASP A 339 -16.77 22.14 18.77
C ASP A 339 -18.23 21.86 19.14
N LEU A 340 -18.51 21.76 20.45
CA LEU A 340 -19.86 21.44 20.94
C LEU A 340 -20.90 22.51 20.60
N GLN A 341 -20.50 23.79 20.55
CA GLN A 341 -21.41 24.86 20.22
C GLN A 341 -21.75 24.87 18.73
N GLU A 342 -20.76 24.61 17.89
CA GLU A 342 -20.92 24.54 16.44
C GLU A 342 -21.73 23.31 16.02
N ILE A 343 -21.38 22.12 16.53
CA ILE A 343 -22.00 20.87 16.08
C ILE A 343 -23.48 20.79 16.44
N THR A 344 -23.91 21.36 17.56
CA THR A 344 -25.33 21.37 17.98
C THR A 344 -26.21 22.28 17.10
N THR A 345 -25.61 23.14 16.28
CA THR A 345 -26.34 23.92 15.28
C THR A 345 -26.53 23.17 13.96
N LYS A 346 -25.79 22.06 13.76
CA LYS A 346 -25.79 21.29 12.52
C LYS A 346 -26.81 20.16 12.55
N LYS A 347 -27.43 19.90 11.41
CA LYS A 347 -28.28 18.71 11.24
C LYS A 347 -27.42 17.45 11.14
N TRP A 348 -27.94 16.34 11.64
CA TRP A 348 -27.26 15.04 11.54
C TRP A 348 -26.82 14.70 10.11
N ILE A 349 -27.63 15.04 9.10
CA ILE A 349 -27.29 14.78 7.70
C ILE A 349 -26.01 15.53 7.26
N ASP A 350 -25.79 16.73 7.78
CA ASP A 350 -24.61 17.54 7.47
C ASP A 350 -23.38 16.97 8.20
N VAL A 351 -23.55 16.61 9.47
CA VAL A 351 -22.50 15.99 10.29
C VAL A 351 -22.02 14.66 9.69
N LEU A 352 -22.93 13.84 9.18
CA LEU A 352 -22.58 12.55 8.54
C LEU A 352 -21.73 12.74 7.28
N VAL A 353 -21.96 13.79 6.51
CA VAL A 353 -21.17 14.09 5.31
C VAL A 353 -19.83 14.75 5.69
N GLU A 354 -19.85 15.76 6.55
CA GLU A 354 -18.65 16.48 6.98
C GLU A 354 -17.65 15.57 7.73
N SER A 355 -18.17 14.61 8.48
CA SER A 355 -17.32 13.62 9.16
C SER A 355 -16.74 12.54 8.24
N GLY A 356 -17.19 12.45 6.98
CA GLY A 356 -16.75 11.44 6.02
C GLY A 356 -17.40 10.06 6.23
N LEU A 357 -18.42 9.95 7.07
CA LEU A 357 -19.20 8.72 7.24
C LEU A 357 -20.05 8.41 6.01
N CYS A 358 -20.60 9.45 5.37
CA CYS A 358 -21.34 9.37 4.12
C CYS A 358 -20.69 10.25 3.06
N SER A 359 -20.73 9.83 1.80
CA SER A 359 -20.15 10.58 0.67
C SER A 359 -21.03 11.74 0.21
N SER A 360 -22.33 11.69 0.53
CA SER A 360 -23.32 12.71 0.14
C SER A 360 -24.54 12.72 1.06
N LYS A 361 -25.27 13.84 1.03
CA LYS A 361 -26.55 13.97 1.75
C LYS A 361 -27.60 12.95 1.26
N SER A 362 -27.57 12.60 -0.02
CA SER A 362 -28.48 11.58 -0.60
C SER A 362 -28.16 10.19 -0.05
N GLU A 363 -26.90 9.85 0.06
CA GLU A 363 -26.48 8.59 0.70
C GLU A 363 -26.88 8.56 2.17
N ALA A 364 -26.63 9.64 2.91
CA ALA A 364 -27.00 9.73 4.32
C ALA A 364 -28.51 9.51 4.52
N ARG A 365 -29.39 10.16 3.73
CA ARG A 365 -30.85 9.96 3.79
C ARG A 365 -31.22 8.50 3.54
N ARG A 366 -30.72 7.92 2.46
CA ARG A 366 -30.98 6.51 2.13
C ARG A 366 -30.60 5.58 3.26
N LEU A 367 -29.44 5.80 3.87
CA LEU A 367 -28.93 4.94 4.97
C LEU A 367 -29.75 5.14 6.25
N ILE A 368 -30.23 6.36 6.54
CA ILE A 368 -31.11 6.63 7.67
C ILE A 368 -32.45 5.90 7.48
N ASP A 369 -33.06 6.01 6.28
CA ASP A 369 -34.32 5.32 5.96
C ASP A 369 -34.20 3.79 6.09
N GLN A 370 -33.03 3.25 5.75
CA GLN A 370 -32.68 1.84 5.92
C GLN A 370 -32.30 1.44 7.36
N LYS A 371 -32.39 2.37 8.32
CA LYS A 371 -31.92 2.20 9.71
C LYS A 371 -30.46 1.76 9.79
N GLY A 372 -29.63 2.23 8.84
CA GLY A 372 -28.21 1.92 8.74
C GLY A 372 -27.30 2.91 9.47
N ILE A 373 -27.84 3.99 10.03
CA ILE A 373 -27.09 4.96 10.84
C ILE A 373 -27.48 4.79 12.31
N TYR A 374 -26.47 4.76 13.17
CA TYR A 374 -26.62 4.60 14.61
C TYR A 374 -25.90 5.72 15.36
N VAL A 375 -26.54 6.25 16.39
CA VAL A 375 -25.97 7.23 17.33
C VAL A 375 -25.97 6.58 18.70
N ASN A 376 -24.81 6.42 19.30
CA ASN A 376 -24.62 5.74 20.59
C ASN A 376 -25.36 4.38 20.69
N GLY A 377 -25.43 3.62 19.58
CA GLY A 377 -26.09 2.33 19.50
C GLY A 377 -27.56 2.36 19.09
N SER A 378 -28.22 3.49 19.15
CA SER A 378 -29.62 3.66 18.74
C SER A 378 -29.71 4.08 17.29
N ALA A 379 -30.66 3.52 16.54
CA ALA A 379 -30.86 3.90 15.13
C ALA A 379 -31.30 5.37 15.03
N LEU A 380 -30.62 6.15 14.19
CA LEU A 380 -31.03 7.50 13.85
C LEU A 380 -32.25 7.42 12.91
N LEU A 381 -33.36 8.00 13.33
CA LEU A 381 -34.64 7.90 12.60
C LEU A 381 -34.82 9.00 11.57
N THR A 382 -34.17 10.15 11.72
CA THR A 382 -34.18 11.25 10.79
C THR A 382 -32.90 12.04 10.82
N GLY A 383 -32.45 12.52 9.66
CA GLY A 383 -31.24 13.34 9.54
C GLY A 383 -31.51 14.84 9.54
N ASP A 384 -32.75 15.25 9.53
CA ASP A 384 -33.15 16.67 9.46
C ASP A 384 -33.25 17.37 10.82
N ILE A 385 -33.02 16.64 11.92
CA ILE A 385 -32.88 17.19 13.28
C ILE A 385 -31.43 17.60 13.55
N CYS A 386 -31.26 18.64 14.35
CA CYS A 386 -29.94 19.04 14.80
C CYS A 386 -29.39 18.03 15.83
N VAL A 387 -28.07 17.95 15.93
CA VAL A 387 -27.39 17.22 16.99
C VAL A 387 -27.76 17.84 18.33
N ASP A 388 -28.16 17.03 19.28
CA ASP A 388 -28.47 17.50 20.64
C ASP A 388 -27.25 17.31 21.55
N ILE A 389 -27.06 18.21 22.51
CA ILE A 389 -25.99 18.10 23.49
C ILE A 389 -26.15 16.84 24.35
N SER A 390 -27.39 16.36 24.53
CA SER A 390 -27.68 15.10 25.25
C SER A 390 -27.23 13.85 24.50
N ASP A 391 -26.96 13.96 23.19
CA ASP A 391 -26.35 12.89 22.41
C ASP A 391 -24.90 12.63 22.87
N PHE A 392 -24.22 13.66 23.42
CA PHE A 392 -22.88 13.54 23.96
C PHE A 392 -22.88 12.82 25.30
N LYS A 393 -22.33 11.62 25.34
CA LYS A 393 -22.13 10.88 26.59
C LYS A 393 -21.23 11.68 27.53
N GLU A 394 -21.72 11.97 28.74
CA GLU A 394 -21.07 12.81 29.74
C GLU A 394 -20.58 14.18 29.22
N GLY A 395 -21.21 14.71 28.17
CA GLY A 395 -20.78 15.94 27.51
C GLY A 395 -19.42 15.85 26.80
N LYS A 396 -18.93 14.64 26.51
CA LYS A 396 -17.56 14.41 26.00
C LYS A 396 -17.51 13.90 24.57
N PHE A 397 -18.33 12.89 24.22
CA PHE A 397 -18.25 12.21 22.94
C PHE A 397 -19.59 11.63 22.48
N ILE A 398 -19.72 11.43 21.16
CA ILE A 398 -20.78 10.66 20.51
C ILE A 398 -20.10 9.57 19.69
N ILE A 399 -20.66 8.35 19.69
CA ILE A 399 -20.23 7.30 18.79
C ILE A 399 -21.28 7.18 17.67
N VAL A 400 -20.85 7.44 16.42
CA VAL A 400 -21.71 7.34 15.23
C VAL A 400 -21.30 6.14 14.41
N GLY A 401 -22.27 5.27 14.08
CA GLY A 401 -22.07 4.12 13.23
C GLY A 401 -22.80 4.26 11.90
N CYS A 402 -22.17 3.80 10.79
CA CYS A 402 -22.76 3.74 9.47
C CYS A 402 -22.65 2.31 8.92
N GLY A 403 -23.78 1.62 8.83
CA GLY A 403 -23.84 0.20 8.50
C GLY A 403 -23.15 -0.68 9.56
N LYS A 404 -22.76 -1.89 9.15
CA LYS A 404 -22.13 -2.86 10.07
C LYS A 404 -20.65 -2.53 10.36
N LYS A 405 -20.00 -1.68 9.58
CA LYS A 405 -18.53 -1.65 9.49
C LYS A 405 -17.87 -0.27 9.66
N LYS A 406 -18.57 0.84 9.49
CA LYS A 406 -18.00 2.19 9.69
C LYS A 406 -18.44 2.75 11.04
N LYS A 407 -17.51 3.23 11.85
CA LYS A 407 -17.79 3.91 13.13
C LYS A 407 -16.79 5.01 13.38
N LEU A 408 -17.26 6.06 14.01
CA LEU A 408 -16.51 7.27 14.27
C LEU A 408 -16.87 7.79 15.66
N ALA A 409 -15.88 8.21 16.42
CA ALA A 409 -16.09 9.00 17.64
C ALA A 409 -16.06 10.49 17.28
N LEU A 410 -17.11 11.22 17.62
CA LEU A 410 -17.12 12.68 17.61
C LEU A 410 -16.81 13.13 19.04
N CYS A 411 -15.69 13.79 19.25
CA CYS A 411 -15.19 14.13 20.57
C CYS A 411 -15.03 15.65 20.71
N SER A 412 -15.43 16.19 21.87
CA SER A 412 -15.11 17.58 22.20
C SER A 412 -13.58 17.75 22.36
N GLU A 413 -13.07 18.95 22.09
CA GLU A 413 -11.63 19.26 22.17
C GLU A 413 -11.02 18.87 23.53
N LYS A 414 -11.73 19.20 24.62
CA LYS A 414 -11.31 18.87 25.99
C LYS A 414 -11.33 17.36 26.27
N ALA A 415 -12.22 16.61 25.63
CA ALA A 415 -12.32 15.16 25.81
C ALA A 415 -11.24 14.43 25.02
N CYS A 416 -10.98 14.84 23.78
CA CYS A 416 -9.91 14.27 22.95
C CYS A 416 -8.56 14.32 23.68
N SER A 417 -8.17 15.47 24.20
CA SER A 417 -6.90 15.64 24.92
C SER A 417 -6.76 14.77 26.17
N LYS A 418 -7.88 14.43 26.84
CA LYS A 418 -7.88 13.57 28.04
C LYS A 418 -7.98 12.08 27.72
N LEU A 419 -8.51 11.72 26.55
CA LEU A 419 -8.69 10.33 26.14
C LEU A 419 -7.49 9.78 25.36
N VAL A 420 -6.63 10.68 24.85
CA VAL A 420 -5.37 10.33 24.15
C VAL A 420 -4.22 10.07 25.13
N ASN A 421 -4.24 10.68 26.32
CA ASN A 421 -3.28 10.45 27.40
C ASN A 421 -3.79 9.36 28.35
#